data_f801aaa3224d9ef3e43573dd84494afa
#
_entry.id   f801aaa3224d9ef3e43573dd84494afa
#
_cell.length_a   1.000
_cell.length_b   1.000
_cell.length_c   1.000
_cell.angle_alpha   90.00
_cell.angle_beta   90.00
_cell.angle_gamma   90.00
#
_symmetry.space_group_name_H-M   'P 1'
#
loop_
_entity.id
_entity.type
_entity.pdbx_description
1 polymer ?
#
loop_
_entity_poly.entity_id
_entity_poly.type
_entity_poly.pdbx_seq_one_letter_code
_entity_poly.pdbx_strand_id
1 'polypeptide(L)'
;MDIRILDLIATVIAHGEGPGEPRPGHPPAETVRVLATLRRFGREGTPWRSLKATPTQASGSTLRRRLAAWAAINLLQRVHAVLVAMLRGDPTLIVDSCSVRAKRGGDLVGPNPTDRGKRGTKYHVAVTGDGVPVACAATAANVNDTVLFERLFLTAFAVVTRIRTVFADKGYDAEANRELCRAFGAEPQLPKRGRPRGSGLGKRRWPVERSNAWLLENKRLALRYDRLGFIIQSRLQAACLFLVAGRLAGEL
;
A
#
# COMPACT_ATOMS: atom_id res chain seq x y z
N MET A 1 14.29 4.37 11.11
CA MET A 1 13.30 5.45 10.92
C MET A 1 13.35 6.34 12.12
N ASP A 2 13.69 7.57 11.87
CA ASP A 2 13.81 8.62 12.88
C ASP A 2 12.47 8.78 13.63
N ILE A 3 12.55 9.03 14.94
CA ILE A 3 11.38 9.28 15.80
C ILE A 3 10.57 10.45 15.25
N ARG A 4 11.24 11.45 14.68
CA ARG A 4 10.64 12.63 14.03
C ARG A 4 9.64 12.30 12.92
N ILE A 5 9.84 11.18 12.19
CA ILE A 5 8.94 10.75 11.12
C ILE A 5 7.67 10.15 11.70
N LEU A 6 7.81 9.35 12.77
CA LEU A 6 6.63 8.80 13.45
C LEU A 6 5.79 9.93 14.07
N ASP A 7 6.45 10.96 14.60
CA ASP A 7 5.78 12.16 15.13
C ASP A 7 5.05 12.93 14.03
N LEU A 8 5.67 13.14 12.86
CA LEU A 8 5.01 13.75 11.71
C LEU A 8 3.76 12.97 11.29
N ILE A 9 3.89 11.65 11.11
CA ILE A 9 2.75 10.79 10.76
C ILE A 9 1.67 10.88 11.85
N ALA A 10 2.06 10.86 13.12
CA ALA A 10 1.12 10.92 14.24
C ALA A 10 0.36 12.26 14.28
N THR A 11 1.04 13.37 13.97
CA THR A 11 0.43 14.69 13.86
C THR A 11 -0.62 14.73 12.75
N VAL A 12 -0.28 14.24 11.57
CA VAL A 12 -1.24 14.17 10.44
C VAL A 12 -2.43 13.26 10.78
N ILE A 13 -2.19 12.12 11.45
CA ILE A 13 -3.25 11.23 11.95
C ILE A 13 -4.16 11.95 12.93
N ALA A 14 -3.61 12.67 13.91
CA ALA A 14 -4.39 13.38 14.91
C ALA A 14 -5.34 14.41 14.29
N HIS A 15 -4.88 15.15 13.27
CA HIS A 15 -5.75 16.05 12.50
C HIS A 15 -6.86 15.30 11.74
N GLY A 16 -6.54 14.13 11.21
CA GLY A 16 -7.51 13.31 10.46
C GLY A 16 -8.53 12.56 11.34
N GLU A 17 -8.18 12.26 12.59
CA GLU A 17 -9.11 11.64 13.57
C GLU A 17 -10.14 12.62 14.09
N GLY A 18 -9.83 13.93 14.07
CA GLY A 18 -10.65 14.98 14.68
C GLY A 18 -10.63 14.94 16.22
N PRO A 19 -11.35 15.85 16.87
CA PRO A 19 -11.48 15.85 18.32
C PRO A 19 -12.18 14.58 18.79
N GLY A 20 -11.48 13.76 19.56
CA GLY A 20 -12.05 12.55 20.16
C GLY A 20 -13.05 12.89 21.27
N GLU A 21 -14.18 12.20 21.31
CA GLU A 21 -15.07 12.29 22.49
C GLU A 21 -14.35 11.78 23.73
N PRO A 22 -14.46 12.49 24.87
CA PRO A 22 -13.95 12.02 26.14
C PRO A 22 -14.60 10.67 26.49
N ARG A 23 -13.81 9.64 26.68
CA ARG A 23 -14.28 8.32 27.09
C ARG A 23 -13.86 8.06 28.54
N PRO A 24 -14.76 7.55 29.40
CA PRO A 24 -14.36 7.12 30.73
C PRO A 24 -13.32 6.00 30.64
N GLY A 25 -12.36 5.98 31.56
CA GLY A 25 -11.33 4.97 31.66
C GLY A 25 -9.92 5.48 31.39
N HIS A 26 -9.00 4.56 31.11
CA HIS A 26 -7.62 4.92 30.82
C HIS A 26 -7.50 5.71 29.51
N PRO A 27 -6.60 6.71 29.46
CA PRO A 27 -6.35 7.47 28.23
C PRO A 27 -5.93 6.55 27.07
N PRO A 28 -6.30 6.88 25.83
CA PRO A 28 -5.92 6.09 24.69
C PRO A 28 -4.40 6.05 24.53
N ALA A 29 -3.87 4.92 24.03
CA ALA A 29 -2.45 4.79 23.73
C ALA A 29 -2.04 5.85 22.69
N GLU A 30 -0.92 6.50 22.93
CA GLU A 30 -0.34 7.50 22.04
C GLU A 30 -0.18 6.99 20.61
N THR A 31 -0.52 7.81 19.65
CA THR A 31 -0.49 7.44 18.22
C THR A 31 0.91 7.03 17.77
N VAL A 32 1.96 7.72 18.23
CA VAL A 32 3.37 7.36 17.94
C VAL A 32 3.68 5.93 18.37
N ARG A 33 3.28 5.55 19.59
CA ARG A 33 3.46 4.19 20.11
C ARG A 33 2.70 3.14 19.30
N VAL A 34 1.48 3.46 18.84
CA VAL A 34 0.69 2.59 17.96
C VAL A 34 1.39 2.42 16.60
N LEU A 35 1.89 3.49 16.01
CA LEU A 35 2.63 3.48 14.73
C LEU A 35 3.94 2.69 14.83
N ALA A 36 4.72 2.91 15.88
CA ALA A 36 5.94 2.14 16.13
C ALA A 36 5.66 0.64 16.26
N THR A 37 4.56 0.31 16.98
CA THR A 37 4.09 -1.08 17.10
C THR A 37 3.66 -1.65 15.76
N LEU A 38 2.88 -0.92 14.97
CA LEU A 38 2.40 -1.32 13.65
C LEU A 38 3.58 -1.62 12.70
N ARG A 39 4.57 -0.73 12.68
CA ARG A 39 5.78 -0.89 11.87
C ARG A 39 6.55 -2.14 12.25
N ARG A 40 6.88 -2.30 13.54
CA ARG A 40 7.60 -3.47 14.05
C ARG A 40 6.84 -4.76 13.80
N PHE A 41 5.55 -4.80 14.13
CA PHE A 41 4.66 -5.92 13.91
C PHE A 41 4.63 -6.35 12.43
N GLY A 42 4.57 -5.38 11.51
CA GLY A 42 4.62 -5.63 10.08
C GLY A 42 5.92 -6.31 9.65
N ARG A 43 7.05 -5.75 10.03
CA ARG A 43 8.39 -6.21 9.63
C ARG A 43 8.79 -7.54 10.25
N GLU A 44 8.58 -7.72 11.54
CA GLU A 44 9.03 -8.91 12.28
C GLU A 44 8.11 -10.13 12.06
N GLY A 45 6.85 -9.91 11.69
CA GLY A 45 5.89 -11.01 11.52
C GLY A 45 5.34 -11.57 12.84
N THR A 46 5.53 -10.87 13.94
CA THR A 46 5.12 -11.24 15.31
C THR A 46 3.62 -11.62 15.36
N PRO A 47 3.22 -12.69 16.09
CA PRO A 47 1.81 -13.01 16.28
C PRO A 47 1.06 -11.93 17.09
N TRP A 48 -0.22 -11.70 16.78
CA TRP A 48 -1.06 -10.72 17.51
C TRP A 48 -1.04 -10.90 19.02
N ARG A 49 -1.11 -12.15 19.50
CA ARG A 49 -1.12 -12.50 20.92
C ARG A 49 0.18 -12.18 21.65
N SER A 50 1.29 -12.05 20.91
CA SER A 50 2.61 -11.72 21.48
C SER A 50 2.80 -10.21 21.66
N LEU A 51 1.90 -9.37 21.11
CA LEU A 51 1.93 -7.93 21.30
C LEU A 51 1.35 -7.57 22.68
N LYS A 52 2.22 -7.46 23.68
CA LYS A 52 1.87 -6.99 25.02
C LYS A 52 2.08 -5.49 25.12
N ALA A 53 1.26 -4.81 25.92
CA ALA A 53 1.47 -3.39 26.21
C ALA A 53 2.75 -3.20 27.01
N THR A 54 3.58 -2.25 26.61
CA THR A 54 4.77 -1.77 27.31
C THR A 54 4.84 -0.25 27.19
N PRO A 55 5.75 0.45 27.85
CA PRO A 55 5.94 1.87 27.65
C PRO A 55 6.16 2.28 26.18
N THR A 56 6.79 1.42 25.37
CA THR A 56 7.13 1.69 23.97
C THR A 56 6.27 0.93 22.96
N GLN A 57 5.39 0.04 23.39
CA GLN A 57 4.58 -0.83 22.53
C GLN A 57 3.11 -0.83 22.93
N ALA A 58 2.23 -0.70 21.95
CA ALA A 58 0.80 -0.93 22.13
C ALA A 58 0.48 -2.44 22.16
N SER A 59 -0.59 -2.81 22.88
CA SER A 59 -1.08 -4.20 22.85
C SER A 59 -1.69 -4.55 21.48
N GLY A 60 -1.77 -5.85 21.17
CA GLY A 60 -2.39 -6.34 19.95
C GLY A 60 -3.87 -5.93 19.83
N SER A 61 -4.61 -5.90 20.96
CA SER A 61 -6.01 -5.43 20.99
C SER A 61 -6.12 -3.94 20.70
N THR A 62 -5.23 -3.12 21.25
CA THR A 62 -5.17 -1.67 20.98
C THR A 62 -4.85 -1.42 19.51
N LEU A 63 -3.82 -2.08 18.97
CA LEU A 63 -3.45 -1.95 17.57
C LEU A 63 -4.61 -2.34 16.64
N ARG A 64 -5.30 -3.44 16.92
CA ARG A 64 -6.44 -3.90 16.10
C ARG A 64 -7.60 -2.92 16.12
N ARG A 65 -7.95 -2.38 17.29
CA ARG A 65 -9.02 -1.37 17.41
C ARG A 65 -8.68 -0.09 16.64
N ARG A 66 -7.44 0.38 16.74
CA ARG A 66 -6.99 1.57 16.00
C ARG A 66 -7.03 1.33 14.49
N LEU A 67 -6.56 0.18 14.01
CA LEU A 67 -6.63 -0.16 12.58
C LEU A 67 -8.08 -0.24 12.10
N ALA A 68 -9.02 -0.76 12.90
CA ALA A 68 -10.43 -0.79 12.54
C ALA A 68 -11.02 0.63 12.44
N ALA A 69 -10.74 1.49 13.42
CA ALA A 69 -11.21 2.88 13.42
C ALA A 69 -10.60 3.66 12.23
N TRP A 70 -9.31 3.51 11.97
CA TRP A 70 -8.64 4.16 10.84
C TRP A 70 -9.14 3.66 9.49
N ALA A 71 -9.43 2.37 9.36
CA ALA A 71 -10.01 1.79 8.15
C ALA A 71 -11.41 2.32 7.85
N ALA A 72 -12.25 2.52 8.88
CA ALA A 72 -13.61 3.02 8.73
C ALA A 72 -13.68 4.42 8.07
N ILE A 73 -12.66 5.24 8.25
CA ILE A 73 -12.57 6.60 7.68
C ILE A 73 -11.45 6.73 6.63
N ASN A 74 -10.90 5.62 6.15
CA ASN A 74 -9.79 5.57 5.19
C ASN A 74 -8.57 6.43 5.60
N LEU A 75 -8.32 6.56 6.92
CA LEU A 75 -7.36 7.51 7.47
C LEU A 75 -5.94 7.28 6.96
N LEU A 76 -5.45 6.04 6.96
CA LEU A 76 -4.09 5.74 6.47
C LEU A 76 -3.91 6.12 5.00
N GLN A 77 -4.94 6.00 4.16
CA GLN A 77 -4.90 6.45 2.76
C GLN A 77 -4.81 7.97 2.68
N ARG A 78 -5.57 8.68 3.48
CA ARG A 78 -5.54 10.16 3.53
C ARG A 78 -4.18 10.67 4.01
N VAL A 79 -3.63 10.09 5.07
CA VAL A 79 -2.28 10.42 5.58
C VAL A 79 -1.22 10.11 4.54
N HIS A 80 -1.30 8.97 3.87
CA HIS A 80 -0.39 8.60 2.78
C HIS A 80 -0.44 9.65 1.65
N ALA A 81 -1.63 10.08 1.24
CA ALA A 81 -1.81 11.12 0.21
C ALA A 81 -1.12 12.44 0.60
N VAL A 82 -1.26 12.87 1.86
CA VAL A 82 -0.57 14.08 2.38
C VAL A 82 0.95 13.94 2.27
N LEU A 83 1.51 12.81 2.69
CA LEU A 83 2.96 12.58 2.63
C LEU A 83 3.47 12.51 1.17
N VAL A 84 2.72 11.87 0.27
CA VAL A 84 3.07 11.83 -1.16
C VAL A 84 3.07 13.23 -1.76
N ALA A 85 2.10 14.07 -1.42
CA ALA A 85 2.02 15.45 -1.91
C ALA A 85 3.20 16.34 -1.44
N MET A 86 3.89 15.95 -0.35
CA MET A 86 5.10 16.63 0.12
C MET A 86 6.35 16.27 -0.71
N LEU A 87 6.30 15.20 -1.50
CA LEU A 87 7.41 14.77 -2.35
C LEU A 87 7.32 15.41 -3.74
N ARG A 88 8.46 15.82 -4.29
CA ARG A 88 8.59 16.12 -5.71
C ARG A 88 8.82 14.80 -6.45
N GLY A 89 7.75 14.18 -6.94
CA GLY A 89 7.82 12.89 -7.62
C GLY A 89 8.15 13.00 -9.11
N ASP A 90 8.74 11.94 -9.66
CA ASP A 90 8.88 11.73 -11.10
C ASP A 90 7.48 11.66 -11.75
N PRO A 91 7.26 12.31 -12.91
CA PRO A 91 5.96 12.33 -13.60
C PRO A 91 5.58 11.00 -14.26
N THR A 92 6.36 9.97 -14.08
CA THR A 92 6.08 8.61 -14.55
C THR A 92 5.28 7.84 -13.49
N LEU A 93 4.22 7.18 -13.90
CA LEU A 93 3.48 6.23 -13.07
C LEU A 93 3.77 4.80 -13.55
N ILE A 94 4.09 3.90 -12.64
CA ILE A 94 4.33 2.49 -12.93
C ILE A 94 3.39 1.65 -12.09
N VAL A 95 2.54 0.85 -12.74
CA VAL A 95 1.54 0.01 -12.08
C VAL A 95 1.92 -1.46 -12.22
N ASP A 96 1.88 -2.19 -11.12
CA ASP A 96 2.16 -3.62 -11.08
C ASP A 96 1.41 -4.31 -9.96
N SER A 97 1.42 -5.64 -9.96
CA SER A 97 0.85 -6.44 -8.89
C SER A 97 1.74 -7.62 -8.51
N CYS A 98 1.71 -7.98 -7.25
CA CYS A 98 2.34 -9.20 -6.77
C CYS A 98 1.35 -10.04 -5.96
N SER A 99 1.46 -11.37 -6.08
CA SER A 99 0.59 -12.31 -5.38
C SER A 99 1.33 -13.01 -4.25
N VAL A 100 0.65 -13.18 -3.12
CA VAL A 100 1.16 -13.91 -1.96
C VAL A 100 0.19 -15.00 -1.54
N ARG A 101 0.72 -16.09 -0.99
CA ARG A 101 -0.14 -17.18 -0.50
C ARG A 101 -0.91 -16.79 0.75
N ALA A 102 -2.21 -17.16 0.77
CA ALA A 102 -3.10 -16.93 1.90
C ALA A 102 -3.47 -18.28 2.56
N LYS A 103 -2.51 -18.89 3.25
CA LYS A 103 -2.63 -20.25 3.81
C LYS A 103 -3.85 -20.46 4.72
N ARG A 104 -4.29 -19.39 5.44
CA ARG A 104 -5.42 -19.46 6.40
C ARG A 104 -6.75 -18.97 5.83
N GLY A 105 -6.81 -18.65 4.53
CA GLY A 105 -8.04 -18.12 3.93
C GLY A 105 -8.43 -16.74 4.49
N GLY A 106 -9.72 -16.43 4.50
CA GLY A 106 -10.29 -15.15 4.93
C GLY A 106 -10.66 -14.25 3.76
N ASP A 107 -10.87 -12.95 4.02
CA ASP A 107 -11.23 -11.97 3.00
C ASP A 107 -10.08 -11.76 2.00
N LEU A 108 -10.39 -11.27 0.81
CA LEU A 108 -9.44 -10.97 -0.26
C LEU A 108 -8.59 -12.20 -0.66
N VAL A 109 -9.23 -13.39 -0.68
CA VAL A 109 -8.60 -14.66 -1.05
C VAL A 109 -9.30 -15.26 -2.25
N GLY A 110 -8.52 -15.72 -3.22
CA GLY A 110 -8.97 -16.46 -4.39
C GLY A 110 -7.88 -17.38 -4.92
N PRO A 111 -8.22 -18.29 -5.86
CA PRO A 111 -7.25 -19.14 -6.51
C PRO A 111 -6.24 -18.30 -7.30
N ASN A 112 -4.94 -18.55 -7.09
CA ASN A 112 -3.90 -17.84 -7.82
C ASN A 112 -3.58 -18.57 -9.14
N PRO A 113 -3.86 -17.96 -10.30
CA PRO A 113 -3.61 -18.60 -11.60
C PRO A 113 -2.13 -18.90 -11.84
N THR A 114 -1.22 -18.10 -11.28
CA THR A 114 0.23 -18.27 -11.45
C THR A 114 0.88 -19.19 -10.41
N ASP A 115 0.13 -19.65 -9.40
CA ASP A 115 0.60 -20.59 -8.36
C ASP A 115 -0.30 -21.83 -8.28
N ARG A 116 -0.61 -22.45 -9.43
CA ARG A 116 -1.36 -23.71 -9.53
C ARG A 116 -2.72 -23.66 -8.79
N GLY A 117 -3.43 -22.54 -8.83
CA GLY A 117 -4.73 -22.38 -8.18
C GLY A 117 -4.67 -22.30 -6.64
N LYS A 118 -3.49 -22.22 -6.02
CA LYS A 118 -3.39 -22.09 -4.57
C LYS A 118 -4.00 -20.78 -4.09
N ARG A 119 -4.61 -20.79 -2.90
CA ARG A 119 -5.25 -19.62 -2.31
C ARG A 119 -4.25 -18.49 -2.10
N GLY A 120 -4.54 -17.33 -2.66
CA GLY A 120 -3.67 -16.16 -2.60
C GLY A 120 -4.43 -14.84 -2.50
N THR A 121 -3.68 -13.82 -2.15
CA THR A 121 -4.07 -12.40 -2.21
C THR A 121 -3.13 -11.70 -3.18
N LYS A 122 -3.65 -10.75 -3.93
CA LYS A 122 -2.87 -9.92 -4.83
C LYS A 122 -2.77 -8.51 -4.26
N TYR A 123 -1.57 -7.97 -4.21
CA TYR A 123 -1.30 -6.57 -3.88
C TYR A 123 -1.03 -5.83 -5.18
N HIS A 124 -1.81 -4.81 -5.44
CA HIS A 124 -1.65 -3.90 -6.57
C HIS A 124 -1.02 -2.62 -6.07
N VAL A 125 0.00 -2.13 -6.75
CA VAL A 125 0.73 -0.94 -6.35
C VAL A 125 0.98 -0.06 -7.57
N ALA A 126 0.79 1.23 -7.42
CA ALA A 126 1.24 2.23 -8.36
C ALA A 126 2.36 3.04 -7.71
N VAL A 127 3.49 3.19 -8.40
CA VAL A 127 4.65 3.94 -7.93
C VAL A 127 5.05 5.00 -8.95
N THR A 128 5.74 6.03 -8.50
CA THR A 128 6.40 7.00 -9.38
C THR A 128 7.64 6.41 -10.05
N GLY A 129 8.21 7.07 -11.05
CA GLY A 129 9.40 6.60 -11.75
C GLY A 129 10.63 6.40 -10.87
N ASP A 130 10.70 7.07 -9.74
CA ASP A 130 11.71 6.89 -8.69
C ASP A 130 11.34 5.86 -7.63
N GLY A 131 10.18 5.19 -7.77
CA GLY A 131 9.76 4.05 -6.94
C GLY A 131 9.01 4.43 -5.66
N VAL A 132 8.46 5.64 -5.56
CA VAL A 132 7.61 6.04 -4.44
C VAL A 132 6.21 5.44 -4.61
N PRO A 133 5.69 4.61 -3.68
CA PRO A 133 4.35 4.08 -3.78
C PRO A 133 3.32 5.20 -3.54
N VAL A 134 2.46 5.45 -4.53
CA VAL A 134 1.44 6.53 -4.50
C VAL A 134 0.01 6.00 -4.39
N ALA A 135 -0.23 4.76 -4.78
CA ALA A 135 -1.51 4.10 -4.59
C ALA A 135 -1.31 2.60 -4.35
N CYS A 136 -2.19 1.99 -3.56
CA CYS A 136 -2.18 0.54 -3.35
C CYS A 136 -3.57 -0.02 -3.05
N ALA A 137 -3.80 -1.26 -3.44
CA ALA A 137 -5.01 -2.02 -3.13
C ALA A 137 -4.71 -3.52 -2.98
N ALA A 138 -5.48 -4.21 -2.16
CA ALA A 138 -5.42 -5.66 -2.03
C ALA A 138 -6.70 -6.30 -2.58
N THR A 139 -6.57 -7.41 -3.30
CA THR A 139 -7.68 -8.19 -3.85
C THR A 139 -7.45 -9.69 -3.69
N ALA A 140 -8.45 -10.50 -4.01
CA ALA A 140 -8.24 -11.92 -4.24
C ALA A 140 -7.29 -12.13 -5.44
N ALA A 141 -6.46 -13.19 -5.39
CA ALA A 141 -5.42 -13.42 -6.41
C ALA A 141 -5.96 -13.67 -7.83
N ASN A 142 -7.21 -14.11 -7.96
CA ASN A 142 -7.89 -14.33 -9.23
C ASN A 142 -8.51 -13.07 -9.85
N VAL A 143 -8.52 -11.95 -9.15
CA VAL A 143 -9.03 -10.69 -9.72
C VAL A 143 -8.09 -10.23 -10.84
N ASN A 144 -8.66 -9.89 -12.00
CA ASN A 144 -7.89 -9.41 -13.14
C ASN A 144 -7.28 -8.03 -12.82
N ASP A 145 -6.03 -7.82 -13.22
CA ASP A 145 -5.30 -6.58 -12.94
C ASP A 145 -5.97 -5.35 -13.55
N THR A 146 -6.62 -5.50 -14.72
CA THR A 146 -7.36 -4.41 -15.39
C THR A 146 -8.45 -3.79 -14.51
N VAL A 147 -9.08 -4.57 -13.63
CA VAL A 147 -10.17 -4.12 -12.74
C VAL A 147 -9.70 -3.05 -11.74
N LEU A 148 -8.43 -3.13 -11.34
CA LEU A 148 -7.87 -2.20 -10.34
C LEU A 148 -7.16 -0.99 -10.97
N PHE A 149 -6.94 -0.99 -12.28
CA PHE A 149 -6.16 0.06 -12.94
C PHE A 149 -6.75 1.45 -12.73
N GLU A 150 -8.03 1.63 -13.05
CA GLU A 150 -8.72 2.91 -12.90
C GLU A 150 -8.60 3.45 -11.47
N ARG A 151 -8.91 2.63 -10.47
CA ARG A 151 -8.81 3.02 -9.05
C ARG A 151 -7.40 3.44 -8.67
N LEU A 152 -6.37 2.68 -9.08
CA LEU A 152 -4.97 3.01 -8.78
C LEU A 152 -4.54 4.29 -9.50
N PHE A 153 -4.91 4.44 -10.77
CA PHE A 153 -4.59 5.60 -11.57
C PHE A 153 -5.21 6.87 -11.00
N LEU A 154 -6.52 6.86 -10.71
CA LEU A 154 -7.22 8.01 -10.15
C LEU A 154 -6.71 8.37 -8.74
N THR A 155 -6.40 7.36 -7.91
CA THR A 155 -5.80 7.59 -6.59
C THR A 155 -4.42 8.24 -6.74
N ALA A 156 -3.59 7.79 -7.66
CA ALA A 156 -2.28 8.37 -7.93
C ALA A 156 -2.41 9.79 -8.50
N PHE A 157 -3.31 9.98 -9.46
CA PHE A 157 -3.55 11.27 -10.11
C PHE A 157 -4.00 12.35 -9.13
N ALA A 158 -4.75 11.98 -8.09
CA ALA A 158 -5.20 12.90 -7.05
C ALA A 158 -4.07 13.44 -6.16
N VAL A 159 -2.90 12.77 -6.11
CA VAL A 159 -1.81 13.11 -5.18
C VAL A 159 -0.50 13.46 -5.90
N VAL A 160 -0.33 13.03 -7.14
CA VAL A 160 0.85 13.36 -7.97
C VAL A 160 0.51 14.56 -8.85
N THR A 161 1.29 15.63 -8.72
CA THR A 161 1.03 16.92 -9.40
C THR A 161 0.87 16.80 -10.91
N ARG A 162 1.59 15.85 -11.55
CA ARG A 162 1.52 15.60 -12.99
C ARG A 162 1.97 14.18 -13.30
N ILE A 163 1.13 13.43 -14.02
CA ILE A 163 1.49 12.14 -14.61
C ILE A 163 1.60 12.35 -16.13
N ARG A 164 2.78 12.08 -16.72
CA ARG A 164 3.04 12.20 -18.15
C ARG A 164 3.01 10.86 -18.87
N THR A 165 3.51 9.82 -18.22
CA THR A 165 3.62 8.49 -18.82
C THR A 165 3.21 7.43 -17.81
N VAL A 166 2.46 6.44 -18.27
CA VAL A 166 1.99 5.33 -17.44
C VAL A 166 2.51 4.01 -18.00
N PHE A 167 3.28 3.29 -17.21
CA PHE A 167 3.77 1.94 -17.53
C PHE A 167 3.00 0.89 -16.72
N ALA A 168 2.63 -0.20 -17.36
CA ALA A 168 2.14 -1.40 -16.70
C ALA A 168 2.50 -2.65 -17.51
N ASP A 169 2.21 -3.83 -16.98
CA ASP A 169 2.43 -5.07 -17.71
C ASP A 169 1.24 -5.45 -18.62
N LYS A 170 1.38 -6.60 -19.32
CA LYS A 170 0.32 -7.14 -20.19
C LYS A 170 -0.96 -7.52 -19.42
N GLY A 171 -0.91 -7.66 -18.11
CA GLY A 171 -2.07 -7.92 -17.26
C GLY A 171 -3.06 -6.75 -17.29
N TYR A 172 -2.58 -5.54 -17.54
CA TYR A 172 -3.37 -4.30 -17.61
C TYR A 172 -3.80 -3.93 -19.04
N ASP A 173 -3.59 -4.80 -20.02
CA ASP A 173 -3.96 -4.56 -21.43
C ASP A 173 -5.47 -4.49 -21.60
N ALA A 174 -5.99 -3.26 -21.68
CA ALA A 174 -7.36 -2.91 -22.00
C ALA A 174 -7.39 -1.54 -22.68
N GLU A 175 -8.22 -1.38 -23.72
CA GLU A 175 -8.32 -0.07 -24.38
C GLU A 175 -8.90 1.00 -23.44
N ALA A 176 -9.87 0.65 -22.60
CA ALA A 176 -10.41 1.55 -21.59
C ALA A 176 -9.30 2.13 -20.66
N ASN A 177 -8.29 1.33 -20.31
CA ASN A 177 -7.16 1.81 -19.52
C ASN A 177 -6.30 2.83 -20.28
N ARG A 178 -6.14 2.65 -21.61
CA ARG A 178 -5.41 3.59 -22.46
C ARG A 178 -6.19 4.88 -22.65
N GLU A 179 -7.48 4.78 -22.90
CA GLU A 179 -8.38 5.91 -23.03
C GLU A 179 -8.41 6.74 -21.74
N LEU A 180 -8.49 6.08 -20.58
CA LEU A 180 -8.41 6.75 -19.28
C LEU A 180 -7.10 7.55 -19.15
N CYS A 181 -5.94 6.95 -19.45
CA CYS A 181 -4.67 7.67 -19.40
C CYS A 181 -4.68 8.91 -20.30
N ARG A 182 -5.11 8.76 -21.56
CA ARG A 182 -5.15 9.86 -22.53
C ARG A 182 -6.13 10.97 -22.12
N ALA A 183 -7.28 10.61 -21.55
CA ALA A 183 -8.27 11.57 -21.04
C ALA A 183 -7.69 12.48 -19.94
N PHE A 184 -6.71 11.97 -19.18
CA PHE A 184 -5.98 12.72 -18.16
C PHE A 184 -4.62 13.27 -18.65
N GLY A 185 -4.36 13.26 -19.96
CA GLY A 185 -3.16 13.82 -20.57
C GLY A 185 -1.89 13.00 -20.35
N ALA A 186 -2.03 11.72 -20.01
CA ALA A 186 -0.91 10.79 -19.80
C ALA A 186 -0.75 9.83 -20.99
N GLU A 187 0.51 9.55 -21.39
CA GLU A 187 0.83 8.59 -22.45
C GLU A 187 0.85 7.16 -21.90
N PRO A 188 -0.03 6.26 -22.36
CA PRO A 188 -0.07 4.88 -21.91
C PRO A 188 0.98 4.01 -22.61
N GLN A 189 1.91 3.45 -21.86
CA GLN A 189 2.89 2.44 -22.27
C GLN A 189 2.46 1.06 -21.78
N LEU A 190 1.30 0.59 -22.24
CA LEU A 190 0.66 -0.68 -21.89
C LEU A 190 0.87 -1.68 -23.04
N PRO A 191 1.69 -2.74 -22.87
CA PRO A 191 1.95 -3.71 -23.94
C PRO A 191 0.69 -4.51 -24.30
N LYS A 192 0.45 -4.68 -25.61
CA LYS A 192 -0.68 -5.48 -26.09
C LYS A 192 -0.41 -6.98 -25.90
N ARG A 193 -1.44 -7.72 -25.49
CA ARG A 193 -1.43 -9.19 -25.46
C ARG A 193 -1.25 -9.73 -26.88
N GLY A 194 -0.62 -10.88 -27.03
CA GLY A 194 -0.38 -11.50 -28.35
C GLY A 194 0.79 -10.91 -29.14
N ARG A 195 1.36 -9.77 -28.76
CA ARG A 195 2.56 -9.23 -29.43
C ARG A 195 3.83 -9.73 -28.76
N PRO A 196 4.96 -9.88 -29.51
CA PRO A 196 6.26 -10.20 -28.95
C PRO A 196 6.60 -9.25 -27.81
N ARG A 197 7.42 -9.70 -26.85
CA ARG A 197 7.94 -8.83 -25.81
C ARG A 197 8.82 -7.78 -26.45
N GLY A 198 8.31 -6.55 -26.60
CA GLY A 198 9.07 -5.40 -27.07
C GLY A 198 10.18 -5.06 -26.10
N SER A 199 11.32 -4.64 -26.65
CA SER A 199 12.53 -4.33 -25.96
C SER A 199 12.36 -3.20 -24.93
N GLY A 200 12.91 -3.38 -23.74
CA GLY A 200 13.23 -2.28 -22.81
C GLY A 200 12.18 -1.92 -21.77
N LEU A 201 10.92 -2.39 -21.84
CA LEU A 201 9.91 -2.11 -20.80
C LEU A 201 10.28 -2.67 -19.42
N GLY A 202 10.98 -3.80 -19.36
CA GLY A 202 11.49 -4.34 -18.09
C GLY A 202 12.47 -3.39 -17.40
N LYS A 203 13.34 -2.72 -18.16
CA LYS A 203 14.27 -1.71 -17.62
C LYS A 203 13.57 -0.47 -17.06
N ARG A 204 12.34 -0.16 -17.52
CA ARG A 204 11.54 0.98 -17.05
C ARG A 204 10.62 0.62 -15.90
N ARG A 205 10.36 -0.69 -15.66
CA ARG A 205 9.47 -1.18 -14.60
C ARG A 205 10.21 -1.61 -13.34
N TRP A 206 11.54 -1.67 -13.34
CA TRP A 206 12.31 -2.07 -12.16
C TRP A 206 11.98 -1.27 -10.87
N PRO A 207 11.56 0.04 -10.92
CA PRO A 207 11.23 0.75 -9.70
C PRO A 207 10.03 0.14 -8.96
N VAL A 208 8.99 -0.35 -9.68
CA VAL A 208 7.85 -0.99 -9.03
C VAL A 208 8.21 -2.39 -8.51
N GLU A 209 9.08 -3.12 -9.20
CA GLU A 209 9.59 -4.42 -8.74
C GLU A 209 10.37 -4.26 -7.43
N ARG A 210 11.23 -3.25 -7.35
CA ARG A 210 11.95 -2.86 -6.12
C ARG A 210 10.98 -2.50 -4.99
N SER A 211 9.97 -1.69 -5.28
CA SER A 211 8.99 -1.28 -4.28
C SER A 211 8.15 -2.47 -3.78
N ASN A 212 7.78 -3.39 -4.66
CA ASN A 212 7.15 -4.65 -4.29
C ASN A 212 8.05 -5.49 -3.38
N ALA A 213 9.36 -5.58 -3.67
CA ALA A 213 10.32 -6.26 -2.80
C ALA A 213 10.35 -5.62 -1.40
N TRP A 214 10.47 -4.31 -1.29
CA TRP A 214 10.43 -3.59 -0.01
C TRP A 214 9.12 -3.78 0.76
N LEU A 215 7.98 -3.80 0.08
CA LEU A 215 6.69 -4.11 0.71
C LEU A 215 6.68 -5.52 1.30
N LEU A 216 7.25 -6.49 0.58
CA LEU A 216 7.31 -7.89 1.02
C LEU A 216 8.38 -8.16 2.08
N GLU A 217 9.33 -7.25 2.34
CA GLU A 217 10.15 -7.28 3.56
C GLU A 217 9.30 -7.22 4.84
N ASN A 218 8.09 -6.67 4.74
CA ASN A 218 7.10 -6.80 5.80
C ASN A 218 6.59 -8.23 5.84
N LYS A 219 7.16 -9.06 6.72
CA LYS A 219 6.84 -10.49 6.85
C LYS A 219 5.34 -10.79 7.00
N ARG A 220 4.59 -9.82 7.55
CA ARG A 220 3.13 -9.97 7.68
C ARG A 220 2.38 -9.70 6.37
N LEU A 221 2.98 -9.09 5.37
CA LEU A 221 2.47 -9.03 4.01
C LEU A 221 2.92 -10.25 3.21
N ALA A 222 4.21 -10.59 3.25
CA ALA A 222 4.76 -11.75 2.53
C ALA A 222 4.16 -13.09 3.02
N LEU A 223 3.98 -13.23 4.33
CA LEU A 223 3.39 -14.40 4.98
C LEU A 223 2.00 -14.06 5.52
N ARG A 224 1.00 -14.07 4.63
CA ARG A 224 -0.34 -13.66 4.98
C ARG A 224 -1.05 -14.67 5.89
N TYR A 225 -1.16 -14.33 7.18
CA TYR A 225 -1.93 -15.07 8.19
C TYR A 225 -3.20 -14.34 8.64
N ASP A 226 -3.30 -13.03 8.39
CA ASP A 226 -4.47 -12.23 8.74
C ASP A 226 -5.65 -12.60 7.85
N ARG A 227 -6.86 -12.66 8.43
CA ARG A 227 -8.07 -13.11 7.72
C ARG A 227 -9.00 -11.97 7.35
N LEU A 228 -8.95 -10.85 8.06
CA LEU A 228 -9.85 -9.70 7.88
C LEU A 228 -9.31 -8.75 6.81
N GLY A 229 -10.13 -8.43 5.84
CA GLY A 229 -9.77 -7.59 4.69
C GLY A 229 -9.26 -6.22 5.10
N PHE A 230 -9.92 -5.56 6.07
CA PHE A 230 -9.49 -4.25 6.54
C PHE A 230 -8.10 -4.28 7.19
N ILE A 231 -7.73 -5.36 7.90
CA ILE A 231 -6.39 -5.54 8.47
C ILE A 231 -5.35 -5.63 7.36
N ILE A 232 -5.65 -6.40 6.32
CA ILE A 232 -4.73 -6.62 5.20
C ILE A 232 -4.51 -5.32 4.44
N GLN A 233 -5.61 -4.63 4.08
CA GLN A 233 -5.56 -3.35 3.38
C GLN A 233 -4.84 -2.28 4.22
N SER A 234 -5.16 -2.15 5.50
CA SER A 234 -4.51 -1.18 6.39
C SER A 234 -3.00 -1.43 6.52
N ARG A 235 -2.57 -2.69 6.53
CA ARG A 235 -1.15 -3.04 6.61
C ARG A 235 -0.40 -2.77 5.31
N LEU A 236 -1.02 -3.05 4.16
CA LEU A 236 -0.45 -2.67 2.86
C LEU A 236 -0.29 -1.15 2.78
N GLN A 237 -1.33 -0.43 3.16
CA GLN A 237 -1.33 1.03 3.20
C GLN A 237 -0.26 1.60 4.15
N ALA A 238 -0.15 1.03 5.36
CA ALA A 238 0.88 1.42 6.33
C ALA A 238 2.30 1.14 5.81
N ALA A 239 2.52 0.03 5.10
CA ALA A 239 3.81 -0.27 4.51
C ALA A 239 4.18 0.76 3.43
N CYS A 240 3.25 1.12 2.54
CA CYS A 240 3.44 2.20 1.56
C CYS A 240 3.74 3.54 2.26
N LEU A 241 2.95 3.88 3.27
CA LEU A 241 3.12 5.10 4.06
C LEU A 241 4.50 5.17 4.72
N PHE A 242 4.99 4.07 5.31
CA PHE A 242 6.33 4.04 5.91
C PHE A 242 7.46 4.14 4.87
N LEU A 243 7.27 3.63 3.64
CA LEU A 243 8.22 3.84 2.55
C LEU A 243 8.29 5.31 2.14
N VAL A 244 7.12 5.96 1.96
CA VAL A 244 7.06 7.39 1.64
C VAL A 244 7.70 8.24 2.73
N ALA A 245 7.40 7.93 3.99
CA ALA A 245 7.97 8.63 5.13
C ALA A 245 9.51 8.46 5.22
N GLY A 246 10.03 7.25 4.94
CA GLY A 246 11.47 7.00 4.84
C GLY A 246 12.11 7.82 3.72
N ARG A 247 11.43 7.97 2.58
CA ARG A 247 11.92 8.80 1.48
C ARG A 247 11.98 10.28 1.84
N LEU A 248 10.96 10.79 2.54
CA LEU A 248 10.95 12.16 3.05
C LEU A 248 12.08 12.43 4.04
N ALA A 249 12.49 11.42 4.81
CA ALA A 249 13.61 11.52 5.75
C ALA A 249 14.99 11.38 5.11
N GLY A 250 15.08 11.06 3.82
CA GLY A 250 16.35 10.75 3.17
C GLY A 250 16.93 9.39 3.56
N GLU A 251 16.11 8.46 4.05
CA GLU A 251 16.54 7.09 4.44
C GLU A 251 16.50 6.07 3.27
N LEU A 252 15.98 6.46 2.09
CA LEU A 252 15.77 5.59 0.92
C LEU A 252 16.28 6.24 -0.39
#